data_c69536299674ccd3fd221d13d624b79a
#
_entry.id   c69536299674ccd3fd221d13d624b79a
#
_cell.length_a   1.000
_cell.length_b   1.000
_cell.length_c   1.000
_cell.angle_alpha   90.00
_cell.angle_beta   90.00
_cell.angle_gamma   90.00
#
_symmetry.space_group_name_H-M   'P 1'
#
loop_
_entity.id
_entity.type
_entity.pdbx_description
1 polymer ?
#
loop_
_entity_poly.entity_id
_entity_poly.type
_entity_poly.pdbx_seq_one_letter_code
_entity_poly.pdbx_strand_id
1 'polypeptide(L)'
;MNQFDYDLFVIGAGSGGVRASRIAASLGARVAVAEAYRPGGTCVIRGCVPKKLLVYAAHFHEDFEDARGYGWSVPAATFSWPALIAAKNREIARLEGIYEKLLTNGGVTLLRGRATLADAHTLEMDGRRITAKHILIATGGWPVKPDIPGAELGITSNEAFELNEIPKRVLMVGGGYIAVEFAGIFKGLGSDVTLSYRGEEILRGFDNDVRKHLRGEIETKGIKVLLGHQLAAIERDGNALRVRTSGGNSGSTPNGTPNGTPGGASDLIVDAVMFATGRTPNTANLGLQHAGIKLDDGGAVVVDQYSRTSIENIYAVGDVTNRVQLTPVAIREGQAVAQTLFGARPVSVAHNNIPSAVFSQPPVGTVGDTEAQAIAKYGSVEVYQSTFRPMKHTLSGRSEKTFMKLLVDAASQKVVGAHMVGPDAPEIIQGIGIAVVAGLTKQQFDETVGIHPTAAEEFVTMKEKVVRGG
;
A
#
# COMPACT_ATOMS: atom_id res chain seq x y z
N MET A 1 -14.19 16.93 -40.61
CA MET A 1 -13.05 16.03 -40.28
C MET A 1 -12.71 16.22 -38.82
N ASN A 2 -12.49 15.15 -38.08
CA ASN A 2 -12.05 15.28 -36.68
C ASN A 2 -10.61 15.83 -36.69
N GLN A 3 -10.36 16.86 -35.89
CA GLN A 3 -9.04 17.53 -35.83
C GLN A 3 -7.97 16.63 -35.20
N PHE A 4 -8.39 15.64 -34.37
CA PHE A 4 -7.53 14.71 -33.62
C PHE A 4 -7.91 13.25 -33.88
N ASP A 5 -6.93 12.33 -33.74
CA ASP A 5 -7.18 10.88 -33.84
C ASP A 5 -8.11 10.40 -32.70
N TYR A 6 -7.89 10.92 -31.49
CA TYR A 6 -8.66 10.59 -30.29
C TYR A 6 -9.14 11.84 -29.54
N ASP A 7 -10.26 11.71 -28.84
CA ASP A 7 -10.76 12.74 -27.93
C ASP A 7 -10.02 12.66 -26.58
N LEU A 8 -9.63 11.44 -26.16
CA LEU A 8 -8.78 11.20 -25.00
C LEU A 8 -7.72 10.14 -25.33
N PHE A 9 -6.45 10.46 -25.06
CA PHE A 9 -5.38 9.47 -25.04
C PHE A 9 -4.86 9.29 -23.62
N VAL A 10 -4.79 8.03 -23.15
CA VAL A 10 -4.35 7.70 -21.79
C VAL A 10 -2.99 7.01 -21.84
N ILE A 11 -2.03 7.48 -21.06
CA ILE A 11 -0.70 6.87 -20.92
C ILE A 11 -0.71 6.03 -19.64
N GLY A 12 -0.79 4.71 -19.80
CA GLY A 12 -0.81 3.72 -18.73
C GLY A 12 -2.20 3.10 -18.50
N ALA A 13 -2.29 1.76 -18.65
CA ALA A 13 -3.49 0.97 -18.39
C ALA A 13 -3.51 0.37 -16.98
N GLY A 14 -3.07 1.15 -16.00
CA GLY A 14 -3.25 0.86 -14.57
C GLY A 14 -4.66 1.22 -14.09
N SER A 15 -4.89 1.15 -12.78
CA SER A 15 -6.21 1.30 -12.15
C SER A 15 -6.92 2.62 -12.54
N GLY A 16 -6.21 3.75 -12.49
CA GLY A 16 -6.75 5.06 -12.86
C GLY A 16 -7.00 5.17 -14.37
N GLY A 17 -6.02 4.74 -15.19
CA GLY A 17 -6.11 4.82 -16.64
C GLY A 17 -7.24 3.96 -17.22
N VAL A 18 -7.37 2.71 -16.77
CA VAL A 18 -8.48 1.82 -17.19
C VAL A 18 -9.84 2.39 -16.81
N ARG A 19 -9.97 2.94 -15.61
CA ARG A 19 -11.24 3.55 -15.18
C ARG A 19 -11.56 4.79 -16.01
N ALA A 20 -10.61 5.69 -16.20
CA ALA A 20 -10.78 6.90 -16.98
C ALA A 20 -11.17 6.58 -18.43
N SER A 21 -10.46 5.65 -19.08
CA SER A 21 -10.69 5.24 -20.47
C SER A 21 -12.10 4.71 -20.65
N ARG A 22 -12.54 3.80 -19.78
CA ARG A 22 -13.88 3.18 -19.89
C ARG A 22 -15.00 4.18 -19.66
N ILE A 23 -14.87 5.05 -18.65
CA ILE A 23 -15.90 6.06 -18.37
C ILE A 23 -15.96 7.09 -19.50
N ALA A 24 -14.81 7.55 -20.01
CA ALA A 24 -14.78 8.49 -21.15
C ALA A 24 -15.45 7.89 -22.40
N ALA A 25 -15.12 6.63 -22.72
CA ALA A 25 -15.73 5.92 -23.85
C ALA A 25 -17.26 5.73 -23.66
N SER A 26 -17.72 5.40 -22.45
CA SER A 26 -19.16 5.30 -22.14
C SER A 26 -19.92 6.62 -22.25
N LEU A 27 -19.19 7.76 -22.20
CA LEU A 27 -19.71 9.11 -22.43
C LEU A 27 -19.56 9.57 -23.89
N GLY A 28 -19.20 8.65 -24.80
CA GLY A 28 -19.15 8.89 -26.24
C GLY A 28 -17.82 9.39 -26.77
N ALA A 29 -16.76 9.45 -25.96
CA ALA A 29 -15.44 9.85 -26.41
C ALA A 29 -14.73 8.72 -27.20
N ARG A 30 -13.96 9.08 -28.23
CA ARG A 30 -13.00 8.18 -28.88
C ARG A 30 -11.75 8.11 -28.02
N VAL A 31 -11.48 6.93 -27.43
CA VAL A 31 -10.41 6.75 -26.43
C VAL A 31 -9.38 5.73 -26.89
N ALA A 32 -8.11 6.09 -26.76
CA ALA A 32 -7.00 5.13 -26.78
C ALA A 32 -6.29 5.10 -25.42
N VAL A 33 -5.76 3.94 -25.06
CA VAL A 33 -4.86 3.78 -23.91
C VAL A 33 -3.61 3.03 -24.35
N ALA A 34 -2.43 3.58 -24.02
CA ALA A 34 -1.15 2.93 -24.24
C ALA A 34 -0.67 2.24 -22.96
N GLU A 35 -0.19 1.00 -23.08
CA GLU A 35 0.42 0.25 -21.98
C GLU A 35 1.74 -0.37 -22.39
N ALA A 36 2.79 -0.01 -21.66
CA ALA A 36 4.16 -0.44 -21.95
C ALA A 36 4.50 -1.82 -21.39
N TYR A 37 3.69 -2.35 -20.46
CA TYR A 37 3.95 -3.65 -19.83
C TYR A 37 2.73 -4.57 -19.96
N ARG A 38 1.84 -4.57 -18.98
CA ARG A 38 0.66 -5.44 -18.93
C ARG A 38 -0.56 -4.67 -18.40
N PRO A 39 -1.75 -4.77 -19.04
CA PRO A 39 -2.99 -4.13 -18.56
C PRO A 39 -3.36 -4.57 -17.15
N GLY A 40 -3.82 -3.62 -16.33
CA GLY A 40 -4.09 -3.79 -14.91
C GLY A 40 -3.08 -3.08 -14.00
N GLY A 41 -1.88 -2.77 -14.54
CA GLY A 41 -0.84 -1.99 -13.87
C GLY A 41 -0.33 -2.62 -12.59
N THR A 42 0.30 -1.82 -11.72
CA THR A 42 0.94 -2.31 -10.49
C THR A 42 -0.02 -3.12 -9.63
N CYS A 43 -1.24 -2.64 -9.39
CA CYS A 43 -2.18 -3.29 -8.48
C CYS A 43 -2.47 -4.74 -8.87
N VAL A 44 -2.76 -5.00 -10.15
CA VAL A 44 -3.15 -6.34 -10.63
C VAL A 44 -1.92 -7.22 -10.86
N ILE A 45 -0.87 -6.66 -11.47
CA ILE A 45 0.23 -7.48 -11.99
C ILE A 45 1.32 -7.75 -10.93
N ARG A 46 1.68 -6.73 -10.14
CA ARG A 46 2.82 -6.76 -9.21
C ARG A 46 2.63 -5.89 -7.96
N GLY A 47 1.42 -5.93 -7.40
CA GLY A 47 1.04 -5.12 -6.23
C GLY A 47 -0.03 -5.79 -5.40
N CYS A 48 -1.18 -5.12 -5.27
CA CYS A 48 -2.24 -5.47 -4.32
C CYS A 48 -2.73 -6.91 -4.47
N VAL A 49 -3.00 -7.37 -5.69
CA VAL A 49 -3.56 -8.71 -5.92
C VAL A 49 -2.56 -9.80 -5.60
N PRO A 50 -1.37 -9.88 -6.26
CA PRO A 50 -0.42 -10.94 -5.94
C PRO A 50 0.05 -10.86 -4.49
N LYS A 51 0.23 -9.67 -3.91
CA LYS A 51 0.57 -9.51 -2.51
C LYS A 51 -0.49 -10.13 -1.59
N LYS A 52 -1.78 -9.85 -1.82
CA LYS A 52 -2.86 -10.38 -0.98
C LYS A 52 -2.95 -11.91 -1.07
N LEU A 53 -2.70 -12.49 -2.25
CA LEU A 53 -2.62 -13.95 -2.41
C LEU A 53 -1.47 -14.55 -1.58
N LEU A 54 -0.30 -13.89 -1.56
CA LEU A 54 0.83 -14.32 -0.73
C LEU A 54 0.54 -14.16 0.77
N VAL A 55 -0.16 -13.09 1.18
CA VAL A 55 -0.61 -12.89 2.57
C VAL A 55 -1.52 -14.04 3.02
N TYR A 56 -2.50 -14.43 2.20
CA TYR A 56 -3.35 -15.57 2.52
C TYR A 56 -2.56 -16.87 2.66
N ALA A 57 -1.62 -17.14 1.73
CA ALA A 57 -0.77 -18.31 1.80
C ALA A 57 0.08 -18.34 3.09
N ALA A 58 0.64 -17.18 3.47
CA ALA A 58 1.42 -17.03 4.70
C ALA A 58 0.58 -17.25 5.97
N HIS A 59 -0.71 -16.85 5.94
CA HIS A 59 -1.60 -16.98 7.10
C HIS A 59 -2.04 -18.43 7.38
N PHE A 60 -2.12 -19.30 6.36
CA PHE A 60 -2.47 -20.70 6.58
C PHE A 60 -1.59 -21.42 7.59
N HIS A 61 -0.32 -21.04 7.70
CA HIS A 61 0.58 -21.61 8.72
C HIS A 61 0.01 -21.41 10.13
N GLU A 62 -0.46 -20.20 10.44
CA GLU A 62 -1.06 -19.88 11.73
C GLU A 62 -2.40 -20.59 11.94
N ASP A 63 -3.22 -20.71 10.87
CA ASP A 63 -4.49 -21.42 10.94
C ASP A 63 -4.30 -22.92 11.24
N PHE A 64 -3.26 -23.56 10.69
CA PHE A 64 -2.93 -24.96 11.00
C PHE A 64 -2.48 -25.15 12.46
N GLU A 65 -1.77 -24.17 13.04
CA GLU A 65 -1.43 -24.21 14.46
C GLU A 65 -2.67 -24.01 15.33
N ASP A 66 -3.50 -23.02 15.03
CA ASP A 66 -4.72 -22.70 15.77
C ASP A 66 -5.73 -23.86 15.76
N ALA A 67 -5.84 -24.57 14.64
CA ALA A 67 -6.77 -25.68 14.45
C ALA A 67 -6.65 -26.75 15.55
N ARG A 68 -5.45 -26.96 16.10
CA ARG A 68 -5.21 -27.93 17.19
C ARG A 68 -6.00 -27.61 18.44
N GLY A 69 -6.10 -26.31 18.81
CA GLY A 69 -6.89 -25.86 19.94
C GLY A 69 -8.40 -26.11 19.79
N TYR A 70 -8.85 -26.31 18.55
CA TYR A 70 -10.24 -26.61 18.19
C TYR A 70 -10.52 -28.09 17.95
N GLY A 71 -9.59 -28.96 18.34
CA GLY A 71 -9.75 -30.41 18.23
C GLY A 71 -9.38 -31.02 16.87
N TRP A 72 -8.84 -30.22 15.95
CA TRP A 72 -8.34 -30.73 14.66
C TRP A 72 -6.95 -31.35 14.80
N SER A 73 -6.77 -32.55 14.30
CA SER A 73 -5.44 -33.17 14.13
C SER A 73 -4.92 -32.83 12.75
N VAL A 74 -4.07 -31.81 12.66
CA VAL A 74 -3.45 -31.42 11.38
C VAL A 74 -2.07 -32.06 11.31
N PRO A 75 -1.81 -32.95 10.33
CA PRO A 75 -0.47 -33.48 10.07
C PRO A 75 0.52 -32.35 9.75
N ALA A 76 1.82 -32.62 9.81
CA ALA A 76 2.85 -31.66 9.44
C ALA A 76 2.58 -31.16 8.00
N ALA A 77 2.21 -29.89 7.90
CA ALA A 77 1.93 -29.28 6.60
C ALA A 77 3.23 -29.04 5.85
N THR A 78 3.24 -29.33 4.55
CA THR A 78 4.36 -29.01 3.64
C THR A 78 3.94 -27.84 2.74
N PHE A 79 4.89 -26.93 2.50
CA PHE A 79 4.67 -25.78 1.65
C PHE A 79 5.53 -25.85 0.39
N SER A 80 4.96 -25.51 -0.77
CA SER A 80 5.66 -25.45 -2.05
C SER A 80 5.55 -24.06 -2.65
N TRP A 81 6.64 -23.30 -2.58
CA TRP A 81 6.74 -21.99 -3.22
C TRP A 81 6.48 -22.04 -4.73
N PRO A 82 7.09 -22.95 -5.52
CA PRO A 82 6.80 -23.03 -6.95
C PRO A 82 5.31 -23.28 -7.28
N ALA A 83 4.62 -24.09 -6.47
CA ALA A 83 3.19 -24.35 -6.67
C ALA A 83 2.35 -23.07 -6.40
N LEU A 84 2.68 -22.32 -5.35
CA LEU A 84 2.01 -21.04 -5.05
C LEU A 84 2.25 -20.02 -6.15
N ILE A 85 3.50 -19.84 -6.60
CA ILE A 85 3.83 -18.90 -7.68
C ILE A 85 3.15 -19.27 -8.99
N ALA A 86 3.11 -20.55 -9.35
CA ALA A 86 2.39 -21.00 -10.53
C ALA A 86 0.87 -20.73 -10.44
N ALA A 87 0.25 -20.94 -9.27
CA ALA A 87 -1.16 -20.63 -9.05
C ALA A 87 -1.42 -19.11 -9.12
N LYS A 88 -0.59 -18.30 -8.46
CA LYS A 88 -0.61 -16.83 -8.53
C LYS A 88 -0.49 -16.36 -9.99
N ASN A 89 0.46 -16.88 -10.75
CA ASN A 89 0.68 -16.45 -12.14
C ASN A 89 -0.52 -16.77 -13.03
N ARG A 90 -1.18 -17.92 -12.86
CA ARG A 90 -2.43 -18.23 -13.58
C ARG A 90 -3.55 -17.23 -13.26
N GLU A 91 -3.70 -16.87 -11.99
CA GLU A 91 -4.73 -15.90 -11.58
C GLU A 91 -4.43 -14.50 -12.11
N ILE A 92 -3.16 -14.05 -12.08
CA ILE A 92 -2.77 -12.77 -12.65
C ILE A 92 -3.01 -12.73 -14.16
N ALA A 93 -2.67 -13.79 -14.90
CA ALA A 93 -2.93 -13.87 -16.34
C ALA A 93 -4.45 -13.85 -16.65
N ARG A 94 -5.27 -14.53 -15.82
CA ARG A 94 -6.72 -14.49 -15.94
C ARG A 94 -7.27 -13.06 -15.76
N LEU A 95 -6.77 -12.36 -14.74
CA LEU A 95 -7.18 -10.97 -14.47
C LEU A 95 -6.72 -10.02 -15.56
N GLU A 96 -5.50 -10.13 -16.06
CA GLU A 96 -5.02 -9.36 -17.21
C GLU A 96 -5.96 -9.47 -18.39
N GLY A 97 -6.35 -10.71 -18.78
CA GLY A 97 -7.32 -10.93 -19.86
C GLY A 97 -8.70 -10.32 -19.59
N ILE A 98 -9.12 -10.22 -18.31
CA ILE A 98 -10.34 -9.47 -17.95
C ILE A 98 -10.15 -7.98 -18.19
N TYR A 99 -9.01 -7.39 -17.79
CA TYR A 99 -8.75 -5.97 -18.00
C TYR A 99 -8.68 -5.61 -19.48
N GLU A 100 -8.11 -6.45 -20.33
CA GLU A 100 -8.13 -6.28 -21.79
C GLU A 100 -9.57 -6.28 -22.33
N LYS A 101 -10.38 -7.28 -21.93
CA LYS A 101 -11.80 -7.36 -22.32
C LYS A 101 -12.60 -6.15 -21.81
N LEU A 102 -12.32 -5.66 -20.61
CA LEU A 102 -12.98 -4.47 -20.06
C LEU A 102 -12.70 -3.21 -20.90
N LEU A 103 -11.50 -3.08 -21.44
CA LEU A 103 -11.14 -1.97 -22.35
C LEU A 103 -11.81 -2.15 -23.71
N THR A 104 -11.59 -3.29 -24.37
CA THR A 104 -12.09 -3.52 -25.74
C THR A 104 -13.60 -3.55 -25.81
N ASN A 105 -14.30 -4.21 -24.87
CA ASN A 105 -15.76 -4.21 -24.79
C ASN A 105 -16.34 -2.82 -24.44
N GLY A 106 -15.54 -1.97 -23.78
CA GLY A 106 -15.86 -0.58 -23.49
C GLY A 106 -15.62 0.37 -24.67
N GLY A 107 -15.21 -0.13 -25.85
CA GLY A 107 -14.91 0.69 -27.03
C GLY A 107 -13.60 1.45 -26.95
N VAL A 108 -12.67 1.04 -26.07
CA VAL A 108 -11.35 1.66 -25.92
C VAL A 108 -10.31 0.94 -26.79
N THR A 109 -9.54 1.70 -27.56
CA THR A 109 -8.41 1.19 -28.35
C THR A 109 -7.23 0.95 -27.40
N LEU A 110 -6.84 -0.31 -27.17
CA LEU A 110 -5.65 -0.67 -26.40
C LEU A 110 -4.44 -0.73 -27.33
N LEU A 111 -3.45 0.12 -27.09
CA LEU A 111 -2.18 0.17 -27.78
C LEU A 111 -1.08 -0.39 -26.89
N ARG A 112 -0.37 -1.40 -27.36
CA ARG A 112 0.76 -2.00 -26.62
C ARG A 112 2.05 -1.32 -27.00
N GLY A 113 2.73 -0.72 -26.05
CA GLY A 113 3.99 0.00 -26.22
C GLY A 113 4.07 1.24 -25.33
N ARG A 114 5.22 1.87 -25.37
CA ARG A 114 5.50 3.08 -24.60
C ARG A 114 5.14 4.33 -25.41
N ALA A 115 4.18 5.09 -24.92
CA ALA A 115 3.84 6.40 -25.47
C ALA A 115 4.61 7.50 -24.71
N THR A 116 5.11 8.50 -25.46
CA THR A 116 5.79 9.69 -24.95
C THR A 116 5.17 10.94 -25.56
N LEU A 117 5.22 12.05 -24.84
CA LEU A 117 4.74 13.35 -25.32
C LEU A 117 5.76 14.01 -26.23
N ALA A 118 5.33 14.37 -27.44
CA ALA A 118 6.10 15.22 -28.36
C ALA A 118 5.75 16.71 -28.17
N ASP A 119 4.47 16.98 -27.89
CA ASP A 119 3.93 18.31 -27.54
C ASP A 119 2.62 18.16 -26.75
N ALA A 120 1.87 19.25 -26.56
CA ALA A 120 0.63 19.24 -25.76
C ALA A 120 -0.50 18.38 -26.35
N HIS A 121 -0.47 18.06 -27.63
CA HIS A 121 -1.53 17.30 -28.33
C HIS A 121 -1.00 16.08 -29.08
N THR A 122 0.32 15.88 -29.14
CA THR A 122 0.95 14.83 -29.93
C THR A 122 1.75 13.88 -29.05
N LEU A 123 1.48 12.59 -29.23
CA LEU A 123 2.26 11.51 -28.65
C LEU A 123 3.06 10.78 -29.72
N GLU A 124 4.19 10.23 -29.33
CA GLU A 124 5.00 9.33 -30.14
C GLU A 124 4.99 7.93 -29.53
N MET A 125 4.77 6.94 -30.39
CA MET A 125 4.76 5.54 -30.01
C MET A 125 5.19 4.68 -31.19
N ASP A 126 6.25 3.89 -31.04
CA ASP A 126 6.80 2.99 -32.08
C ASP A 126 7.03 3.71 -33.44
N GLY A 127 7.56 4.93 -33.39
CA GLY A 127 7.85 5.76 -34.58
C GLY A 127 6.60 6.39 -35.22
N ARG A 128 5.41 6.25 -34.62
CA ARG A 128 4.16 6.87 -35.08
C ARG A 128 3.81 8.07 -34.22
N ARG A 129 3.28 9.10 -34.87
CA ARG A 129 2.65 10.24 -34.16
C ARG A 129 1.15 10.03 -34.08
N ILE A 130 0.62 10.25 -32.88
CA ILE A 130 -0.82 10.10 -32.56
C ILE A 130 -1.26 11.40 -31.93
N THR A 131 -2.41 11.93 -32.38
CA THR A 131 -2.93 13.21 -31.89
C THR A 131 -4.14 13.00 -30.98
N ALA A 132 -4.23 13.80 -29.90
CA ALA A 132 -5.35 13.74 -28.97
C ALA A 132 -5.80 15.13 -28.53
N LYS A 133 -7.13 15.29 -28.40
CA LYS A 133 -7.70 16.52 -27.87
C LYS A 133 -7.32 16.70 -26.40
N HIS A 134 -7.41 15.62 -25.60
CA HIS A 134 -7.00 15.57 -24.21
C HIS A 134 -6.04 14.41 -23.98
N ILE A 135 -5.11 14.56 -23.02
CA ILE A 135 -4.16 13.53 -22.64
C ILE A 135 -4.27 13.29 -21.14
N LEU A 136 -4.28 12.02 -20.71
CA LEU A 136 -4.25 11.63 -19.31
C LEU A 136 -2.97 10.84 -19.01
N ILE A 137 -2.17 11.32 -18.08
CA ILE A 137 -0.97 10.64 -17.57
C ILE A 137 -1.40 9.79 -16.37
N ALA A 138 -1.30 8.45 -16.50
CA ALA A 138 -1.69 7.47 -15.49
C ALA A 138 -0.59 6.40 -15.30
N THR A 139 0.67 6.81 -15.35
CA THR A 139 1.86 5.95 -15.37
C THR A 139 2.24 5.39 -14.01
N GLY A 140 1.58 5.84 -12.94
CA GLY A 140 1.75 5.30 -11.59
C GLY A 140 3.09 5.65 -10.95
N GLY A 141 3.60 4.76 -10.10
CA GLY A 141 4.87 4.90 -9.40
C GLY A 141 5.79 3.69 -9.58
N TRP A 142 7.08 3.88 -9.31
CA TRP A 142 8.12 2.86 -9.41
C TRP A 142 8.84 2.67 -8.07
N PRO A 143 9.21 1.43 -7.67
CA PRO A 143 9.99 1.20 -6.46
C PRO A 143 11.40 1.81 -6.57
N VAL A 144 11.92 2.30 -5.45
CA VAL A 144 13.25 2.93 -5.38
C VAL A 144 14.21 2.03 -4.60
N LYS A 145 15.41 1.82 -5.16
CA LYS A 145 16.57 1.29 -4.43
C LYS A 145 17.41 2.46 -3.91
N PRO A 146 18.03 2.33 -2.73
CA PRO A 146 18.94 3.37 -2.23
C PRO A 146 20.20 3.43 -3.09
N ASP A 147 20.83 4.61 -3.12
CA ASP A 147 22.14 4.80 -3.77
C ASP A 147 23.24 4.41 -2.80
N ILE A 148 23.53 3.11 -2.74
CA ILE A 148 24.60 2.51 -1.94
C ILE A 148 25.36 1.46 -2.76
N PRO A 149 26.64 1.20 -2.48
CA PRO A 149 27.39 0.12 -3.11
C PRO A 149 26.68 -1.23 -2.97
N GLY A 150 26.49 -1.95 -4.09
CA GLY A 150 25.84 -3.26 -4.12
C GLY A 150 24.32 -3.23 -4.08
N ALA A 151 23.65 -2.07 -4.23
CA ALA A 151 22.19 -1.98 -4.25
C ALA A 151 21.56 -2.81 -5.39
N GLU A 152 22.28 -3.03 -6.48
CA GLU A 152 21.84 -3.88 -7.61
C GLU A 152 21.64 -5.35 -7.21
N LEU A 153 22.34 -5.84 -6.17
CA LEU A 153 22.21 -7.19 -5.65
C LEU A 153 20.91 -7.44 -4.88
N GLY A 154 20.27 -6.37 -4.39
CA GLY A 154 18.98 -6.46 -3.73
C GLY A 154 17.81 -6.42 -4.73
N ILE A 155 16.66 -6.90 -4.31
CA ILE A 155 15.41 -6.93 -5.05
C ILE A 155 14.44 -5.85 -4.54
N THR A 156 13.39 -5.58 -5.31
CA THR A 156 12.22 -4.81 -4.87
C THR A 156 10.99 -5.72 -4.82
N SER A 157 9.81 -5.14 -4.52
CA SER A 157 8.55 -5.89 -4.59
C SER A 157 8.26 -6.44 -6.00
N ASN A 158 8.79 -5.83 -7.05
CA ASN A 158 8.59 -6.33 -8.42
C ASN A 158 9.23 -7.71 -8.59
N GLU A 159 10.48 -7.87 -8.21
CA GLU A 159 11.23 -9.13 -8.33
C GLU A 159 10.78 -10.16 -7.28
N ALA A 160 10.32 -9.71 -6.10
CA ALA A 160 9.85 -10.61 -5.05
C ALA A 160 8.68 -11.50 -5.47
N PHE A 161 7.81 -11.01 -6.38
CA PHE A 161 6.73 -11.80 -6.94
C PHE A 161 7.16 -12.86 -7.96
N GLU A 162 8.40 -12.80 -8.43
CA GLU A 162 8.94 -13.65 -9.50
C GLU A 162 10.11 -14.53 -9.02
N LEU A 163 10.34 -14.61 -7.71
CA LEU A 163 11.37 -15.48 -7.14
C LEU A 163 11.08 -16.95 -7.48
N ASN A 164 12.09 -17.69 -7.92
CA ASN A 164 12.00 -19.12 -8.19
C ASN A 164 11.90 -19.95 -6.92
N GLU A 165 12.59 -19.51 -5.86
CA GLU A 165 12.64 -20.15 -4.55
C GLU A 165 12.44 -19.12 -3.45
N ILE A 166 11.86 -19.54 -2.33
CA ILE A 166 11.76 -18.69 -1.16
C ILE A 166 13.13 -18.60 -0.46
N PRO A 167 13.68 -17.38 -0.25
CA PRO A 167 14.96 -17.25 0.44
C PRO A 167 14.82 -17.63 1.90
N LYS A 168 15.84 -18.33 2.46
CA LYS A 168 15.81 -18.79 3.86
C LYS A 168 15.99 -17.63 4.84
N ARG A 169 16.88 -16.69 4.54
CA ARG A 169 17.19 -15.50 5.37
C ARG A 169 16.96 -14.24 4.54
N VAL A 170 16.06 -13.39 4.98
CA VAL A 170 15.68 -12.17 4.25
C VAL A 170 15.91 -10.94 5.10
N LEU A 171 16.61 -9.96 4.54
CA LEU A 171 16.65 -8.62 5.07
C LEU A 171 15.65 -7.75 4.33
N MET A 172 14.62 -7.30 5.05
CA MET A 172 13.67 -6.29 4.58
C MET A 172 14.21 -4.90 4.92
N VAL A 173 14.38 -4.05 3.92
CA VAL A 173 14.89 -2.68 4.09
C VAL A 173 13.78 -1.68 3.86
N GLY A 174 13.37 -1.02 4.94
CA GLY A 174 12.26 -0.06 4.96
C GLY A 174 11.34 -0.27 6.15
N GLY A 175 10.54 0.75 6.48
CA GLY A 175 9.58 0.69 7.59
C GLY A 175 8.15 1.01 7.16
N GLY A 176 7.88 1.12 5.85
CA GLY A 176 6.55 1.36 5.31
C GLY A 176 5.72 0.07 5.16
N TYR A 177 4.48 0.24 4.69
CA TYR A 177 3.53 -0.88 4.56
C TYR A 177 4.05 -2.03 3.70
N ILE A 178 4.77 -1.75 2.59
CA ILE A 178 5.34 -2.80 1.73
C ILE A 178 6.37 -3.65 2.51
N ALA A 179 7.24 -3.00 3.30
CA ALA A 179 8.24 -3.71 4.10
C ALA A 179 7.58 -4.64 5.13
N VAL A 180 6.60 -4.11 5.86
CA VAL A 180 5.91 -4.85 6.93
C VAL A 180 5.08 -6.01 6.38
N GLU A 181 4.38 -5.79 5.25
CA GLU A 181 3.59 -6.84 4.59
C GLU A 181 4.47 -7.98 4.08
N PHE A 182 5.56 -7.67 3.36
CA PHE A 182 6.49 -8.71 2.86
C PHE A 182 7.27 -9.38 3.98
N ALA A 183 7.59 -8.68 5.07
CA ALA A 183 8.18 -9.30 6.25
C ALA A 183 7.25 -10.40 6.81
N GLY A 184 5.95 -10.10 6.95
CA GLY A 184 4.94 -11.08 7.35
C GLY A 184 4.78 -12.23 6.36
N ILE A 185 4.78 -11.94 5.05
CA ILE A 185 4.69 -12.96 3.99
C ILE A 185 5.88 -13.95 4.07
N PHE A 186 7.11 -13.44 4.03
CA PHE A 186 8.30 -14.30 4.08
C PHE A 186 8.37 -15.09 5.39
N LYS A 187 8.05 -14.45 6.53
CA LYS A 187 8.03 -15.11 7.85
C LYS A 187 7.01 -16.24 7.90
N GLY A 188 5.75 -15.98 7.51
CA GLY A 188 4.69 -16.99 7.51
C GLY A 188 4.94 -18.15 6.55
N LEU A 189 5.76 -17.95 5.51
CA LEU A 189 6.16 -18.98 4.57
C LEU A 189 7.50 -19.65 4.90
N GLY A 190 8.09 -19.37 6.09
CA GLY A 190 9.19 -20.12 6.66
C GLY A 190 10.57 -19.46 6.56
N SER A 191 10.67 -18.21 6.09
CA SER A 191 11.94 -17.48 6.10
C SER A 191 12.31 -16.96 7.50
N ASP A 192 13.61 -16.84 7.78
CA ASP A 192 14.12 -16.02 8.86
C ASP A 192 14.20 -14.57 8.38
N VAL A 193 13.44 -13.66 9.04
CA VAL A 193 13.25 -12.30 8.57
C VAL A 193 13.80 -11.28 9.54
N THR A 194 14.68 -10.41 9.03
CA THR A 194 15.09 -9.18 9.71
C THR A 194 14.52 -7.98 8.95
N LEU A 195 13.81 -7.09 9.65
CA LEU A 195 13.33 -5.81 9.12
C LEU A 195 14.23 -4.70 9.64
N SER A 196 14.91 -3.99 8.74
CA SER A 196 15.80 -2.88 9.06
C SER A 196 15.18 -1.56 8.61
N TYR A 197 15.07 -0.61 9.52
CA TYR A 197 14.53 0.71 9.25
C TYR A 197 15.35 1.82 9.90
N ARG A 198 15.64 2.88 9.14
CA ARG A 198 16.42 4.03 9.60
C ARG A 198 15.68 4.94 10.59
N GLY A 199 14.36 4.85 10.66
CA GLY A 199 13.54 5.64 11.58
C GLY A 199 13.36 4.97 12.94
N GLU A 200 12.71 5.68 13.84
CA GLU A 200 12.50 5.28 15.24
C GLU A 200 11.36 4.27 15.41
N GLU A 201 10.40 4.22 14.47
CA GLU A 201 9.27 3.30 14.51
C GLU A 201 8.74 3.01 13.10
N ILE A 202 8.28 1.79 12.84
CA ILE A 202 7.69 1.35 11.57
C ILE A 202 6.41 2.14 11.24
N LEU A 203 5.88 2.01 10.02
CA LEU A 203 4.63 2.62 9.54
C LEU A 203 4.52 4.13 9.80
N ARG A 204 5.56 4.89 9.39
CA ARG A 204 5.52 6.35 9.45
C ARG A 204 4.24 6.91 8.82
N GLY A 205 3.55 7.80 9.54
CA GLY A 205 2.28 8.40 9.12
C GLY A 205 1.04 7.72 9.70
N PHE A 206 1.18 6.53 10.30
CA PHE A 206 0.13 5.89 11.07
C PHE A 206 0.12 6.36 12.53
N ASP A 207 -0.97 6.10 13.24
CA ASP A 207 -1.09 6.42 14.66
C ASP A 207 0.00 5.73 15.49
N ASN A 208 0.58 6.43 16.46
CA ASN A 208 1.72 5.92 17.22
C ASN A 208 1.42 4.66 18.03
N ASP A 209 0.21 4.56 18.59
CA ASP A 209 -0.17 3.37 19.37
C ASP A 209 -0.33 2.15 18.43
N VAL A 210 -0.89 2.36 17.23
CA VAL A 210 -0.97 1.34 16.17
C VAL A 210 0.41 0.83 15.78
N ARG A 211 1.36 1.75 15.55
CA ARG A 211 2.75 1.43 15.14
C ARG A 211 3.44 0.58 16.18
N LYS A 212 3.38 1.00 17.46
CA LYS A 212 4.00 0.29 18.58
C LYS A 212 3.37 -1.07 18.83
N HIS A 213 2.03 -1.14 18.78
CA HIS A 213 1.32 -2.39 18.97
C HIS A 213 1.68 -3.39 17.87
N LEU A 214 1.61 -2.98 16.60
CA LEU A 214 1.97 -3.86 15.48
C LEU A 214 3.42 -4.34 15.59
N ARG A 215 4.38 -3.46 15.93
CA ARG A 215 5.77 -3.86 16.09
C ARG A 215 5.91 -4.96 17.15
N GLY A 216 5.28 -4.79 18.31
CA GLY A 216 5.30 -5.82 19.35
C GLY A 216 4.75 -7.17 18.88
N GLU A 217 3.67 -7.16 18.10
CA GLU A 217 3.07 -8.39 17.56
C GLU A 217 3.96 -9.07 16.51
N ILE A 218 4.57 -8.32 15.59
CA ILE A 218 5.48 -8.93 14.59
C ILE A 218 6.80 -9.44 15.21
N GLU A 219 7.30 -8.77 16.24
CA GLU A 219 8.46 -9.25 17.03
C GLU A 219 8.12 -10.54 17.78
N THR A 220 6.93 -10.63 18.37
CA THR A 220 6.41 -11.85 19.01
C THR A 220 6.31 -13.01 18.03
N LYS A 221 5.99 -12.75 16.76
CA LYS A 221 6.01 -13.75 15.67
C LYS A 221 7.42 -14.10 15.17
N GLY A 222 8.47 -13.52 15.77
CA GLY A 222 9.87 -13.83 15.50
C GLY A 222 10.43 -13.11 14.28
N ILE A 223 9.89 -11.96 13.90
CA ILE A 223 10.55 -11.02 12.98
C ILE A 223 11.48 -10.13 13.79
N LYS A 224 12.78 -10.14 13.46
CA LYS A 224 13.75 -9.26 14.11
C LYS A 224 13.61 -7.85 13.55
N VAL A 225 13.29 -6.85 14.39
CA VAL A 225 13.16 -5.45 13.98
C VAL A 225 14.37 -4.64 14.44
N LEU A 226 15.07 -4.01 13.49
CA LEU A 226 16.23 -3.15 13.71
C LEU A 226 15.84 -1.70 13.37
N LEU A 227 15.59 -0.89 14.39
CA LEU A 227 15.26 0.54 14.24
C LEU A 227 16.51 1.41 14.36
N GLY A 228 16.54 2.56 13.69
CA GLY A 228 17.68 3.46 13.65
C GLY A 228 18.86 2.94 12.81
N HIS A 229 18.68 1.84 12.07
CA HIS A 229 19.72 1.21 11.26
C HIS A 229 19.62 1.65 9.79
N GLN A 230 20.75 2.07 9.23
CA GLN A 230 20.89 2.43 7.83
C GLN A 230 21.83 1.44 7.13
N LEU A 231 21.47 1.00 5.93
CA LEU A 231 22.37 0.18 5.11
C LEU A 231 23.50 1.04 4.55
N ALA A 232 24.70 0.51 4.60
CA ALA A 232 25.91 1.15 4.07
C ALA A 232 26.38 0.51 2.77
N ALA A 233 26.37 -0.83 2.67
CA ALA A 233 26.78 -1.56 1.47
C ALA A 233 26.24 -2.99 1.47
N ILE A 234 26.18 -3.61 0.29
CA ILE A 234 25.88 -5.02 0.08
C ILE A 234 27.00 -5.62 -0.76
N GLU A 235 27.54 -6.78 -0.33
CA GLU A 235 28.57 -7.50 -1.05
C GLU A 235 28.20 -8.98 -1.20
N ARG A 236 28.68 -9.65 -2.25
CA ARG A 236 28.51 -11.11 -2.37
C ARG A 236 29.42 -11.82 -1.38
N ASP A 237 28.90 -12.84 -0.72
CA ASP A 237 29.60 -13.73 0.18
C ASP A 237 29.26 -15.18 -0.16
N GLY A 238 29.94 -15.72 -1.17
CA GLY A 238 29.58 -16.99 -1.80
C GLY A 238 28.19 -16.92 -2.44
N ASN A 239 27.29 -17.80 -1.99
CA ASN A 239 25.88 -17.79 -2.43
C ASN A 239 24.99 -16.86 -1.60
N ALA A 240 25.53 -16.21 -0.56
CA ALA A 240 24.84 -15.29 0.31
C ALA A 240 25.19 -13.83 -0.02
N LEU A 241 24.57 -12.91 0.70
CA LEU A 241 24.85 -11.49 0.69
C LEU A 241 25.32 -11.05 2.08
N ARG A 242 26.46 -10.37 2.13
CA ARG A 242 26.93 -9.65 3.31
C ARG A 242 26.42 -8.23 3.26
N VAL A 243 25.66 -7.84 4.26
CA VAL A 243 25.07 -6.50 4.36
C VAL A 243 25.70 -5.77 5.52
N ARG A 244 26.36 -4.64 5.24
CA ARG A 244 26.87 -3.75 6.28
C ARG A 244 25.81 -2.74 6.65
N THR A 245 25.58 -2.59 7.95
CA THR A 245 24.69 -1.56 8.49
C THR A 245 25.47 -0.59 9.36
N SER A 246 25.03 0.67 9.40
CA SER A 246 25.53 1.70 10.29
C SER A 246 24.39 2.27 11.13
N GLY A 247 24.68 2.74 12.35
CA GLY A 247 23.69 3.26 13.29
C GLY A 247 23.11 2.15 14.16
N GLY A 248 22.19 2.51 15.00
CA GLY A 248 21.49 1.68 15.97
C GLY A 248 21.58 2.35 17.35
N ASN A 249 20.45 2.75 17.88
CA ASN A 249 20.35 2.98 19.32
C ASN A 249 20.41 1.60 19.98
N SER A 250 21.29 1.43 20.94
CA SER A 250 21.40 0.25 21.81
C SER A 250 20.13 0.12 22.67
N GLY A 251 19.01 -0.19 22.05
CA GLY A 251 17.75 -0.56 22.69
C GLY A 251 17.77 -2.08 22.93
N SER A 252 17.77 -2.44 24.18
CA SER A 252 17.71 -3.76 24.79
C SER A 252 17.02 -4.84 23.95
N THR A 253 17.76 -5.92 23.65
CA THR A 253 17.16 -7.22 23.38
C THR A 253 16.42 -7.71 24.63
N PRO A 254 15.30 -8.44 24.51
CA PRO A 254 14.59 -9.01 25.66
C PRO A 254 15.41 -9.99 26.51
N ASN A 255 16.60 -10.38 26.08
CA ASN A 255 17.53 -11.27 26.77
C ASN A 255 18.91 -10.65 26.94
N GLY A 256 19.02 -9.54 27.62
CA GLY A 256 20.09 -9.10 28.51
C GLY A 256 21.57 -9.36 28.14
N THR A 257 21.98 -9.45 26.87
CA THR A 257 23.40 -9.46 26.51
C THR A 257 23.77 -8.15 25.80
N PRO A 258 24.56 -7.27 26.44
CA PRO A 258 25.10 -6.09 25.78
C PRO A 258 26.33 -6.54 24.96
N ASN A 259 26.12 -6.82 23.67
CA ASN A 259 27.24 -6.99 22.73
C ASN A 259 26.97 -6.11 21.50
N GLY A 260 27.38 -4.87 21.57
CA GLY A 260 27.40 -3.93 20.46
C GLY A 260 27.88 -2.59 20.95
N THR A 261 28.99 -2.13 20.45
CA THR A 261 29.50 -0.77 20.66
C THR A 261 28.41 0.21 20.17
N PRO A 262 28.05 1.25 20.92
CA PRO A 262 27.13 2.29 20.45
C PRO A 262 27.64 2.88 19.14
N GLY A 263 26.87 2.77 18.04
CA GLY A 263 27.26 3.25 16.72
C GLY A 263 28.13 2.28 15.90
N GLY A 264 28.30 1.02 16.31
CA GLY A 264 29.09 0.02 15.58
C GLY A 264 28.40 -0.49 14.31
N ALA A 265 29.17 -0.62 13.22
CA ALA A 265 28.75 -1.35 12.03
C ALA A 265 28.52 -2.82 12.40
N SER A 266 27.38 -3.40 11.97
CA SER A 266 27.13 -4.84 12.09
C SER A 266 26.94 -5.45 10.71
N ASP A 267 27.57 -6.60 10.51
CA ASP A 267 27.41 -7.39 9.30
C ASP A 267 26.24 -8.39 9.47
N LEU A 268 25.35 -8.42 8.51
CA LEU A 268 24.29 -9.42 8.41
C LEU A 268 24.58 -10.31 7.20
N ILE A 269 24.46 -11.63 7.37
CA ILE A 269 24.57 -12.59 6.27
C ILE A 269 23.16 -13.11 5.93
N VAL A 270 22.70 -12.79 4.73
CA VAL A 270 21.36 -13.12 4.27
C VAL A 270 21.37 -13.72 2.87
N ASP A 271 20.26 -14.36 2.47
CA ASP A 271 20.14 -14.95 1.14
C ASP A 271 19.47 -13.97 0.15
N ALA A 272 18.70 -13.00 0.69
CA ALA A 272 18.12 -11.93 -0.10
C ALA A 272 18.00 -10.63 0.70
N VAL A 273 18.14 -9.50 0.00
CA VAL A 273 17.84 -8.15 0.49
C VAL A 273 16.70 -7.61 -0.33
N MET A 274 15.58 -7.26 0.31
CA MET A 274 14.44 -6.62 -0.37
C MET A 274 14.31 -5.16 0.05
N PHE A 275 14.43 -4.27 -0.94
CA PHE A 275 14.22 -2.84 -0.75
C PHE A 275 12.74 -2.50 -0.83
N ALA A 276 12.22 -1.93 0.24
CA ALA A 276 10.89 -1.33 0.36
C ALA A 276 11.02 0.10 0.90
N THR A 277 11.98 0.84 0.36
CA THR A 277 12.44 2.16 0.83
C THR A 277 11.58 3.31 0.31
N GLY A 278 10.61 3.03 -0.54
CA GLY A 278 9.66 3.97 -1.09
C GLY A 278 9.36 3.73 -2.57
N ARG A 279 8.47 4.59 -3.08
CA ARG A 279 8.09 4.62 -4.51
C ARG A 279 8.19 6.06 -4.99
N THR A 280 8.66 6.24 -6.22
CA THR A 280 8.75 7.54 -6.88
C THR A 280 7.73 7.61 -8.02
N PRO A 281 7.19 8.80 -8.35
CA PRO A 281 6.37 8.99 -9.53
C PRO A 281 7.06 8.50 -10.81
N ASN A 282 6.34 7.77 -11.65
CA ASN A 282 6.90 7.23 -12.90
C ASN A 282 6.78 8.26 -14.02
N THR A 283 7.60 9.31 -13.94
CA THR A 283 7.64 10.46 -14.86
C THR A 283 8.83 10.45 -15.81
N ALA A 284 9.81 9.58 -15.59
CA ALA A 284 11.03 9.53 -16.38
C ALA A 284 10.77 9.14 -17.85
N ASN A 285 11.44 9.84 -18.78
CA ASN A 285 11.39 9.56 -20.22
C ASN A 285 9.96 9.52 -20.81
N LEU A 286 9.06 10.38 -20.32
CA LEU A 286 7.70 10.55 -20.86
C LEU A 286 7.57 11.77 -21.79
N GLY A 287 8.64 12.56 -21.98
CA GLY A 287 8.59 13.78 -22.79
C GLY A 287 7.81 14.92 -22.14
N LEU A 288 7.62 14.91 -20.81
CA LEU A 288 6.80 15.90 -20.08
C LEU A 288 7.29 17.34 -20.29
N GLN A 289 8.59 17.52 -20.38
CA GLN A 289 9.22 18.82 -20.64
C GLN A 289 8.87 19.38 -22.02
N HIS A 290 8.64 18.53 -23.03
CA HIS A 290 8.27 18.98 -24.39
C HIS A 290 6.86 19.58 -24.41
N ALA A 291 5.98 19.12 -23.51
CA ALA A 291 4.66 19.68 -23.35
C ALA A 291 4.59 20.81 -22.30
N GLY A 292 5.70 21.14 -21.62
CA GLY A 292 5.74 22.19 -20.59
C GLY A 292 5.06 21.81 -19.27
N ILE A 293 4.97 20.51 -18.95
CA ILE A 293 4.34 20.01 -17.72
C ILE A 293 5.25 20.25 -16.52
N LYS A 294 4.70 20.85 -15.46
CA LYS A 294 5.41 21.10 -14.22
C LYS A 294 5.46 19.87 -13.33
N LEU A 295 6.65 19.60 -12.78
CA LEU A 295 6.88 18.59 -11.75
C LEU A 295 7.22 19.29 -10.43
N ASP A 296 6.92 18.62 -9.31
CA ASP A 296 7.42 19.03 -7.99
C ASP A 296 8.87 18.52 -7.76
N ASP A 297 9.46 18.87 -6.60
CA ASP A 297 10.83 18.47 -6.22
C ASP A 297 10.98 16.94 -6.07
N GLY A 298 9.90 16.20 -5.86
CA GLY A 298 9.84 14.74 -5.81
C GLY A 298 9.66 14.08 -7.18
N GLY A 299 9.55 14.86 -8.25
CA GLY A 299 9.32 14.39 -9.63
C GLY A 299 7.86 14.03 -9.92
N ALA A 300 6.90 14.41 -9.06
CA ALA A 300 5.49 14.19 -9.30
C ALA A 300 4.89 15.24 -10.22
N VAL A 301 3.92 14.83 -11.05
CA VAL A 301 3.16 15.78 -11.87
C VAL A 301 2.27 16.65 -10.99
N VAL A 302 2.50 17.97 -11.03
CA VAL A 302 1.70 18.96 -10.29
C VAL A 302 0.32 19.10 -10.94
N VAL A 303 -0.73 18.93 -10.16
CA VAL A 303 -2.12 19.02 -10.63
C VAL A 303 -3.00 19.85 -9.68
N ASP A 304 -4.06 20.42 -10.25
CA ASP A 304 -5.12 21.08 -9.48
C ASP A 304 -6.13 20.08 -8.86
N GLN A 305 -7.18 20.60 -8.23
CA GLN A 305 -8.24 19.80 -7.61
C GLN A 305 -9.05 18.94 -8.61
N TYR A 306 -8.99 19.25 -9.90
CA TYR A 306 -9.63 18.49 -10.99
C TYR A 306 -8.65 17.55 -11.68
N SER A 307 -7.45 17.35 -11.13
CA SER A 307 -6.35 16.56 -11.71
C SER A 307 -5.79 17.12 -13.02
N ARG A 308 -6.00 18.42 -13.31
CA ARG A 308 -5.45 19.12 -14.47
C ARG A 308 -4.03 19.58 -14.16
N THR A 309 -3.12 19.40 -15.11
CA THR A 309 -1.72 19.85 -15.01
C THR A 309 -1.58 21.35 -15.29
N SER A 310 -0.35 21.84 -15.40
CA SER A 310 -0.05 23.20 -15.87
C SER A 310 -0.49 23.45 -17.32
N ILE A 311 -0.85 22.40 -18.07
CA ILE A 311 -1.26 22.45 -19.47
C ILE A 311 -2.76 22.10 -19.52
N GLU A 312 -3.55 22.98 -20.12
CA GLU A 312 -5.03 22.97 -20.03
C GLU A 312 -5.68 21.65 -20.44
N ASN A 313 -5.15 20.98 -21.49
CA ASN A 313 -5.69 19.75 -22.04
C ASN A 313 -5.02 18.48 -21.50
N ILE A 314 -4.05 18.60 -20.55
CA ILE A 314 -3.32 17.46 -20.01
C ILE A 314 -3.67 17.28 -18.52
N TYR A 315 -3.99 16.05 -18.16
CA TYR A 315 -4.39 15.62 -16.82
C TYR A 315 -3.44 14.55 -16.29
N ALA A 316 -3.39 14.36 -14.98
CA ALA A 316 -2.64 13.26 -14.38
C ALA A 316 -3.36 12.71 -13.13
N VAL A 317 -3.34 11.37 -12.95
CA VAL A 317 -4.04 10.67 -11.85
C VAL A 317 -3.19 9.54 -11.26
N GLY A 318 -3.45 9.22 -9.99
CA GLY A 318 -2.80 8.14 -9.25
C GLY A 318 -1.39 8.49 -8.82
N ASP A 319 -0.54 7.47 -8.59
CA ASP A 319 0.79 7.62 -7.95
C ASP A 319 1.72 8.61 -8.66
N VAL A 320 1.53 8.85 -9.95
CA VAL A 320 2.31 9.83 -10.71
C VAL A 320 2.15 11.26 -10.20
N THR A 321 1.06 11.56 -9.48
CA THR A 321 0.78 12.85 -8.84
C THR A 321 1.23 12.91 -7.37
N ASN A 322 1.66 11.79 -6.81
CA ASN A 322 2.11 11.62 -5.41
C ASN A 322 1.17 12.19 -4.33
N ARG A 323 -0.14 12.30 -4.60
CA ARG A 323 -1.14 12.77 -3.62
C ARG A 323 -1.45 11.68 -2.60
N VAL A 324 -2.14 10.60 -3.02
CA VAL A 324 -2.44 9.42 -2.21
C VAL A 324 -2.24 8.17 -3.06
N GLN A 325 -1.23 7.37 -2.72
CA GLN A 325 -0.82 6.20 -3.50
C GLN A 325 -1.68 4.97 -3.17
N LEU A 326 -2.97 5.03 -3.48
CA LEU A 326 -3.95 3.96 -3.27
C LEU A 326 -4.76 3.70 -4.53
N THR A 327 -4.95 2.42 -4.86
CA THR A 327 -5.74 1.97 -6.01
C THR A 327 -7.14 2.58 -6.07
N PRO A 328 -7.96 2.59 -4.97
CA PRO A 328 -9.29 3.19 -4.99
C PRO A 328 -9.26 4.70 -5.28
N VAL A 329 -8.24 5.40 -4.83
CA VAL A 329 -8.07 6.84 -5.09
C VAL A 329 -7.79 7.08 -6.57
N ALA A 330 -6.83 6.36 -7.16
CA ALA A 330 -6.54 6.46 -8.59
C ALA A 330 -7.78 6.15 -9.45
N ILE A 331 -8.60 5.16 -9.05
CA ILE A 331 -9.87 4.83 -9.71
C ILE A 331 -10.85 6.00 -9.64
N ARG A 332 -11.04 6.62 -8.47
CA ARG A 332 -11.94 7.78 -8.31
C ARG A 332 -11.44 8.99 -9.08
N GLU A 333 -10.15 9.27 -9.05
CA GLU A 333 -9.53 10.35 -9.81
C GLU A 333 -9.71 10.15 -11.32
N GLY A 334 -9.42 8.94 -11.84
CA GLY A 334 -9.63 8.61 -13.25
C GLY A 334 -11.09 8.78 -13.70
N GLN A 335 -12.04 8.35 -12.87
CA GLN A 335 -13.46 8.57 -13.13
C GLN A 335 -13.82 10.07 -13.12
N ALA A 336 -13.31 10.84 -12.16
CA ALA A 336 -13.57 12.27 -12.03
C ALA A 336 -13.05 13.06 -13.25
N VAL A 337 -11.85 12.71 -13.76
CA VAL A 337 -11.29 13.30 -14.97
C VAL A 337 -12.19 13.01 -16.17
N ALA A 338 -12.62 11.76 -16.37
CA ALA A 338 -13.52 11.41 -17.48
C ALA A 338 -14.86 12.15 -17.41
N GLN A 339 -15.44 12.27 -16.20
CA GLN A 339 -16.68 13.03 -15.98
C GLN A 339 -16.48 14.54 -16.18
N THR A 340 -15.33 15.08 -15.80
CA THR A 340 -14.98 16.49 -16.00
C THR A 340 -14.86 16.83 -17.49
N LEU A 341 -14.24 15.93 -18.28
CA LEU A 341 -13.99 16.18 -19.70
C LEU A 341 -15.20 15.91 -20.61
N PHE A 342 -15.99 14.89 -20.29
CA PHE A 342 -17.06 14.39 -21.17
C PHE A 342 -18.43 14.33 -20.50
N GLY A 343 -18.52 14.64 -19.21
CA GLY A 343 -19.77 14.73 -18.46
C GLY A 343 -20.37 16.13 -18.43
N ALA A 344 -21.42 16.30 -17.62
CA ALA A 344 -22.17 17.55 -17.54
C ALA A 344 -21.51 18.64 -16.66
N ARG A 345 -20.57 18.27 -15.78
CA ARG A 345 -19.93 19.20 -14.83
C ARG A 345 -18.55 18.72 -14.36
N PRO A 346 -17.67 19.64 -13.96
CA PRO A 346 -16.38 19.29 -13.33
C PRO A 346 -16.58 18.52 -12.02
N VAL A 347 -15.75 17.52 -11.79
CA VAL A 347 -15.76 16.68 -10.59
C VAL A 347 -14.37 16.69 -9.93
N SER A 348 -14.33 17.03 -8.64
CA SER A 348 -13.12 16.91 -7.82
C SER A 348 -13.22 15.70 -6.90
N VAL A 349 -12.06 15.20 -6.46
CA VAL A 349 -11.95 14.08 -5.51
C VAL A 349 -11.40 14.60 -4.19
N ALA A 350 -12.13 14.36 -3.10
CA ALA A 350 -11.63 14.63 -1.76
C ALA A 350 -10.60 13.56 -1.35
N HIS A 351 -9.49 14.00 -0.75
CA HIS A 351 -8.38 13.15 -0.32
C HIS A 351 -8.25 13.08 1.21
N ASN A 352 -9.29 13.44 1.95
CA ASN A 352 -9.37 13.33 3.41
C ASN A 352 -10.18 12.08 3.82
N ASN A 353 -9.94 11.60 5.03
CA ASN A 353 -10.65 10.47 5.63
C ASN A 353 -10.70 9.22 4.74
N ILE A 354 -9.60 8.91 4.05
CA ILE A 354 -9.53 7.74 3.17
C ILE A 354 -9.24 6.51 4.02
N PRO A 355 -10.17 5.51 4.06
CA PRO A 355 -9.88 4.26 4.74
C PRO A 355 -8.69 3.56 4.08
N SER A 356 -7.77 3.08 4.91
CA SER A 356 -6.55 2.42 4.46
C SER A 356 -6.26 1.19 5.29
N ALA A 357 -5.57 0.23 4.70
CA ALA A 357 -5.17 -0.99 5.38
C ALA A 357 -3.71 -1.35 5.08
N VAL A 358 -3.06 -1.97 6.07
CA VAL A 358 -1.80 -2.69 5.90
C VAL A 358 -2.09 -4.16 6.13
N PHE A 359 -1.79 -4.98 5.13
CA PHE A 359 -2.02 -6.43 5.21
C PHE A 359 -0.82 -7.14 5.85
N SER A 360 -0.40 -6.61 7.00
CA SER A 360 0.53 -7.24 7.92
C SER A 360 -0.11 -8.43 8.63
N GLN A 361 0.63 -9.09 9.52
CA GLN A 361 0.14 -10.17 10.35
C GLN A 361 0.51 -9.88 11.82
N PRO A 362 -0.48 -9.34 12.60
CA PRO A 362 -1.88 -9.04 12.28
C PRO A 362 -2.05 -7.84 11.32
N PRO A 363 -3.20 -7.77 10.60
CA PRO A 363 -3.48 -6.65 9.70
C PRO A 363 -3.85 -5.36 10.47
N VAL A 364 -3.64 -4.22 9.80
CA VAL A 364 -4.01 -2.89 10.28
C VAL A 364 -5.10 -2.32 9.40
N GLY A 365 -6.09 -1.67 10.02
CA GLY A 365 -7.06 -0.81 9.37
C GLY A 365 -7.04 0.58 10.01
N THR A 366 -7.21 1.64 9.22
CA THR A 366 -7.22 3.02 9.70
C THR A 366 -8.10 3.91 8.84
N VAL A 367 -8.75 4.89 9.45
CA VAL A 367 -9.48 5.97 8.77
C VAL A 367 -9.46 7.23 9.63
N GLY A 368 -9.38 8.40 8.98
CA GLY A 368 -9.34 9.69 9.64
C GLY A 368 -7.94 10.06 10.16
N ASP A 369 -7.91 10.98 11.11
CA ASP A 369 -6.69 11.58 11.65
C ASP A 369 -6.00 10.63 12.66
N THR A 370 -4.68 10.64 12.74
CA THR A 370 -3.92 10.10 13.87
C THR A 370 -4.11 10.99 15.11
N GLU A 371 -3.81 10.50 16.33
CA GLU A 371 -3.93 11.30 17.55
C GLU A 371 -3.15 12.62 17.44
N ALA A 372 -1.92 12.58 16.94
CA ALA A 372 -1.11 13.79 16.75
C ALA A 372 -1.72 14.76 15.75
N GLN A 373 -2.27 14.28 14.63
CA GLN A 373 -2.95 15.11 13.63
C GLN A 373 -4.25 15.69 14.20
N ALA A 374 -5.03 14.89 14.93
CA ALA A 374 -6.26 15.32 15.56
C ALA A 374 -6.02 16.41 16.60
N ILE A 375 -4.99 16.25 17.47
CA ILE A 375 -4.59 17.27 18.43
C ILE A 375 -4.17 18.57 17.73
N ALA A 376 -3.35 18.47 16.69
CA ALA A 376 -2.90 19.63 15.93
C ALA A 376 -4.06 20.38 15.23
N LYS A 377 -5.10 19.66 14.82
CA LYS A 377 -6.24 20.20 14.06
C LYS A 377 -7.38 20.71 14.94
N TYR A 378 -7.68 20.02 16.04
CA TYR A 378 -8.84 20.29 16.89
C TYR A 378 -8.47 20.81 18.29
N GLY A 379 -7.20 20.75 18.68
CA GLY A 379 -6.70 21.17 20.00
C GLY A 379 -6.96 20.10 21.07
N SER A 380 -8.21 19.84 21.41
CA SER A 380 -8.59 18.84 22.43
C SER A 380 -9.24 17.61 21.81
N VAL A 381 -8.70 16.45 22.13
CA VAL A 381 -9.14 15.14 21.59
C VAL A 381 -9.36 14.15 22.73
N GLU A 382 -10.50 13.49 22.71
CA GLU A 382 -10.80 12.37 23.59
C GLU A 382 -10.35 11.07 22.92
N VAL A 383 -9.62 10.26 23.67
CA VAL A 383 -9.06 8.99 23.17
C VAL A 383 -9.75 7.84 23.87
N TYR A 384 -10.21 6.87 23.07
CA TYR A 384 -10.79 5.61 23.55
C TYR A 384 -9.96 4.48 22.98
N GLN A 385 -9.62 3.48 23.81
CA GLN A 385 -8.80 2.33 23.41
C GLN A 385 -9.31 1.05 24.06
N SER A 386 -9.19 -0.04 23.31
CA SER A 386 -9.40 -1.40 23.82
C SER A 386 -8.27 -2.31 23.31
N THR A 387 -7.79 -3.19 24.18
CA THR A 387 -6.80 -4.22 23.83
C THR A 387 -7.25 -5.54 24.44
N PHE A 388 -7.49 -6.54 23.60
CA PHE A 388 -8.00 -7.83 24.05
C PHE A 388 -7.47 -8.97 23.21
N ARG A 389 -7.56 -10.20 23.72
CA ARG A 389 -7.27 -11.41 22.97
C ARG A 389 -8.48 -11.76 22.11
N PRO A 390 -8.35 -11.91 20.78
CA PRO A 390 -9.43 -12.39 19.92
C PRO A 390 -10.00 -13.72 20.41
N MET A 391 -11.31 -13.93 20.30
CA MET A 391 -11.97 -15.14 20.76
C MET A 391 -11.36 -16.40 20.11
N LYS A 392 -11.01 -16.35 18.83
CA LYS A 392 -10.31 -17.43 18.11
C LYS A 392 -9.04 -17.87 18.84
N HIS A 393 -8.31 -16.95 19.46
CA HIS A 393 -7.03 -17.23 20.12
C HIS A 393 -7.17 -17.74 21.55
N THR A 394 -8.38 -17.78 22.13
CA THR A 394 -8.60 -18.29 23.49
C THR A 394 -8.40 -19.80 23.57
N LEU A 395 -8.84 -20.56 22.57
CA LEU A 395 -8.69 -22.01 22.51
C LEU A 395 -7.36 -22.44 21.88
N SER A 396 -6.84 -21.68 20.89
CA SER A 396 -5.54 -21.99 20.28
C SER A 396 -4.35 -21.64 21.18
N GLY A 397 -4.56 -20.79 22.18
CA GLY A 397 -3.50 -20.35 23.10
C GLY A 397 -2.58 -19.29 22.52
N ARG A 398 -2.84 -18.77 21.32
CA ARG A 398 -2.05 -17.71 20.69
C ARG A 398 -2.10 -16.43 21.53
N SER A 399 -0.95 -15.78 21.69
CA SER A 399 -0.81 -14.58 22.53
C SER A 399 -1.19 -13.27 21.83
N GLU A 400 -1.33 -13.29 20.50
CA GLU A 400 -1.68 -12.13 19.67
C GLU A 400 -2.91 -11.40 20.21
N LYS A 401 -2.82 -10.06 20.27
CA LYS A 401 -3.89 -9.19 20.77
C LYS A 401 -4.42 -8.28 19.66
N THR A 402 -5.72 -8.07 19.69
CA THR A 402 -6.36 -6.99 18.93
C THR A 402 -6.21 -5.68 19.69
N PHE A 403 -5.88 -4.61 18.98
CA PHE A 403 -5.87 -3.23 19.46
C PHE A 403 -6.86 -2.41 18.66
N MET A 404 -7.68 -1.61 19.34
CA MET A 404 -8.65 -0.71 18.73
C MET A 404 -8.61 0.66 19.38
N LYS A 405 -8.80 1.72 18.57
CA LYS A 405 -8.72 3.10 19.02
C LYS A 405 -9.72 3.97 18.29
N LEU A 406 -10.43 4.83 19.02
CA LEU A 406 -11.22 5.94 18.50
C LEU A 406 -10.64 7.27 18.99
N LEU A 407 -10.69 8.25 18.10
CA LEU A 407 -10.34 9.65 18.38
C LEU A 407 -11.58 10.50 18.16
N VAL A 408 -11.91 11.32 19.15
CA VAL A 408 -13.10 12.15 19.15
C VAL A 408 -12.70 13.61 19.38
N ASP A 409 -13.12 14.50 18.50
CA ASP A 409 -12.99 15.93 18.72
C ASP A 409 -13.83 16.33 19.92
N ALA A 410 -13.21 16.86 20.98
CA ALA A 410 -13.89 17.16 22.24
C ALA A 410 -14.97 18.25 22.11
N ALA A 411 -14.84 19.16 21.15
CA ALA A 411 -15.81 20.23 20.94
C ALA A 411 -17.05 19.78 20.18
N SER A 412 -16.86 19.11 19.04
CA SER A 412 -17.99 18.67 18.18
C SER A 412 -18.51 17.27 18.52
N GLN A 413 -17.79 16.52 19.35
CA GLN A 413 -18.04 15.12 19.67
C GLN A 413 -18.03 14.18 18.45
N LYS A 414 -17.49 14.63 17.30
CA LYS A 414 -17.34 13.81 16.10
C LYS A 414 -16.21 12.82 16.24
N VAL A 415 -16.41 11.62 15.74
CA VAL A 415 -15.33 10.65 15.58
C VAL A 415 -14.48 11.09 14.39
N VAL A 416 -13.22 11.46 14.67
CA VAL A 416 -12.28 12.02 13.69
C VAL A 416 -11.17 11.04 13.30
N GLY A 417 -11.05 9.93 14.02
CA GLY A 417 -10.11 8.87 13.70
C GLY A 417 -10.57 7.53 14.28
N ALA A 418 -10.35 6.46 13.52
CA ALA A 418 -10.60 5.08 13.97
C ALA A 418 -9.48 4.17 13.44
N HIS A 419 -8.88 3.38 14.33
CA HIS A 419 -7.72 2.56 14.05
C HIS A 419 -7.88 1.18 14.68
N MET A 420 -7.44 0.13 13.97
CA MET A 420 -7.47 -1.23 14.46
C MET A 420 -6.23 -2.01 14.00
N VAL A 421 -5.68 -2.82 14.90
CA VAL A 421 -4.70 -3.87 14.61
C VAL A 421 -5.30 -5.19 15.07
N GLY A 422 -5.46 -6.15 14.19
CA GLY A 422 -6.04 -7.45 14.54
C GLY A 422 -6.76 -8.11 13.38
N PRO A 423 -7.26 -9.34 13.56
CA PRO A 423 -8.04 -10.03 12.55
C PRO A 423 -9.19 -9.18 12.02
N ASP A 424 -9.43 -9.23 10.72
CA ASP A 424 -10.52 -8.52 10.01
C ASP A 424 -10.47 -6.98 10.06
N ALA A 425 -9.39 -6.37 10.60
CA ALA A 425 -9.26 -4.92 10.69
C ALA A 425 -9.55 -4.19 9.36
N PRO A 426 -9.08 -4.63 8.18
CA PRO A 426 -9.40 -4.00 6.90
C PRO A 426 -10.90 -3.99 6.57
N GLU A 427 -11.59 -5.09 6.84
CA GLU A 427 -13.03 -5.25 6.55
C GLU A 427 -13.88 -4.40 7.50
N ILE A 428 -13.52 -4.41 8.79
CA ILE A 428 -14.21 -3.63 9.84
C ILE A 428 -14.03 -2.13 9.58
N ILE A 429 -12.81 -1.67 9.35
CA ILE A 429 -12.50 -0.25 9.12
C ILE A 429 -13.12 0.26 7.82
N GLN A 430 -13.33 -0.59 6.81
CA GLN A 430 -14.08 -0.18 5.61
C GLN A 430 -15.51 0.25 5.98
N GLY A 431 -16.19 -0.46 6.87
CA GLY A 431 -17.52 -0.11 7.36
C GLY A 431 -17.50 1.15 8.25
N ILE A 432 -16.58 1.21 9.21
CA ILE A 432 -16.39 2.37 10.11
C ILE A 432 -16.03 3.63 9.33
N GLY A 433 -15.30 3.49 8.22
CA GLY A 433 -14.94 4.59 7.33
C GLY A 433 -16.17 5.37 6.81
N ILE A 434 -17.30 4.71 6.59
CA ILE A 434 -18.54 5.37 6.20
C ILE A 434 -19.03 6.31 7.30
N ALA A 435 -19.00 5.86 8.55
CA ALA A 435 -19.40 6.64 9.73
C ALA A 435 -18.51 7.87 9.94
N VAL A 436 -17.17 7.69 9.84
CA VAL A 436 -16.19 8.78 9.98
C VAL A 436 -16.34 9.81 8.85
N VAL A 437 -16.51 9.36 7.61
CA VAL A 437 -16.74 10.27 6.45
C VAL A 437 -18.05 11.02 6.59
N ALA A 438 -19.11 10.39 7.12
CA ALA A 438 -20.38 11.03 7.41
C ALA A 438 -20.31 12.00 8.61
N GLY A 439 -19.23 12.00 9.38
CA GLY A 439 -19.03 12.86 10.55
C GLY A 439 -19.92 12.53 11.74
N LEU A 440 -20.16 11.22 11.97
CA LEU A 440 -20.97 10.75 13.11
C LEU A 440 -20.28 11.06 14.43
N THR A 441 -21.10 11.31 15.44
CA THR A 441 -20.64 11.60 16.81
C THR A 441 -20.36 10.33 17.62
N LYS A 442 -19.57 10.47 18.70
CA LYS A 442 -19.34 9.38 19.67
C LYS A 442 -20.65 8.86 20.25
N GLN A 443 -21.61 9.75 20.54
CA GLN A 443 -22.92 9.34 21.01
C GLN A 443 -23.63 8.41 20.02
N GLN A 444 -23.59 8.71 18.72
CA GLN A 444 -24.20 7.86 17.69
C GLN A 444 -23.51 6.48 17.57
N PHE A 445 -22.20 6.44 17.80
CA PHE A 445 -21.50 5.15 17.94
C PHE A 445 -22.01 4.39 19.18
N ASP A 446 -22.14 5.04 20.33
CA ASP A 446 -22.56 4.42 21.60
C ASP A 446 -24.04 3.98 21.62
N GLU A 447 -24.89 4.61 20.82
CA GLU A 447 -26.31 4.26 20.65
C GLU A 447 -26.51 3.11 19.65
N THR A 448 -25.47 2.81 18.83
CA THR A 448 -25.53 1.71 17.88
C THR A 448 -25.39 0.38 18.60
N VAL A 449 -26.35 -0.53 18.42
CA VAL A 449 -26.31 -1.88 19.01
C VAL A 449 -25.21 -2.70 18.34
N GLY A 450 -24.30 -3.26 19.14
CA GLY A 450 -23.21 -4.11 18.65
C GLY A 450 -23.69 -5.47 18.17
N ILE A 451 -22.95 -6.07 17.24
CA ILE A 451 -23.15 -7.47 16.84
C ILE A 451 -22.32 -8.35 17.77
N HIS A 452 -22.98 -9.12 18.63
CA HIS A 452 -22.32 -9.99 19.60
C HIS A 452 -22.33 -11.47 19.14
N PRO A 453 -21.20 -12.21 19.30
CA PRO A 453 -19.87 -11.73 19.71
C PRO A 453 -18.99 -11.42 18.49
N THR A 454 -18.53 -10.18 18.36
CA THR A 454 -17.58 -9.76 17.31
C THR A 454 -16.53 -8.80 17.87
N ALA A 455 -15.35 -8.70 17.23
CA ALA A 455 -14.40 -7.67 17.59
C ALA A 455 -14.91 -6.25 17.24
N ALA A 456 -15.74 -6.13 16.21
CA ALA A 456 -16.26 -4.84 15.74
C ALA A 456 -17.15 -4.13 16.76
N GLU A 457 -17.81 -4.88 17.69
CA GLU A 457 -18.65 -4.28 18.74
C GLU A 457 -17.87 -3.37 19.69
N GLU A 458 -16.55 -3.55 19.81
CA GLU A 458 -15.71 -2.67 20.62
C GLU A 458 -15.80 -1.20 20.17
N PHE A 459 -15.97 -0.92 18.87
CA PHE A 459 -16.13 0.45 18.38
C PHE A 459 -17.39 1.15 18.90
N VAL A 460 -18.40 0.42 19.34
CA VAL A 460 -19.64 0.95 19.90
C VAL A 460 -19.78 0.72 21.41
N THR A 461 -18.82 -0.01 22.02
CA THR A 461 -18.84 -0.31 23.47
C THR A 461 -17.73 0.36 24.27
N MET A 462 -16.68 0.93 23.62
CA MET A 462 -15.64 1.71 24.28
C MET A 462 -16.21 3.00 24.89
N LYS A 463 -16.42 3.05 26.22
CA LYS A 463 -16.99 4.21 26.92
C LYS A 463 -16.01 4.97 27.80
N GLU A 464 -14.91 4.33 28.18
CA GLU A 464 -13.92 4.94 29.06
C GLU A 464 -12.82 5.67 28.25
N LYS A 465 -12.60 6.93 28.61
CA LYS A 465 -11.53 7.74 28.02
C LYS A 465 -10.19 7.33 28.59
N VAL A 466 -9.18 7.24 27.74
CA VAL A 466 -7.81 7.04 28.18
C VAL A 466 -7.29 8.34 28.77
N VAL A 467 -6.82 8.32 30.03
CA VAL A 467 -6.14 9.45 30.64
C VAL A 467 -4.71 9.49 30.09
N ARG A 468 -4.40 10.48 29.28
CA ARG A 468 -3.01 10.78 28.88
C ARG A 468 -2.37 11.60 29.99
N GLY A 469 -1.29 11.08 30.57
CA GLY A 469 -0.47 11.90 31.48
C GLY A 469 0.05 13.12 30.73
N GLY A 470 -0.12 14.29 31.30
CA GLY A 470 0.37 15.56 30.78
C GLY A 470 1.91 15.66 30.78
#